data_2f1a835eed09ad6a1f1911cb6c408759
#
_entry.id   2f1a835eed09ad6a1f1911cb6c408759
#
_cell.length_a   1.000
_cell.length_b   1.000
_cell.length_c   1.000
_cell.angle_alpha   90.00
_cell.angle_beta   90.00
_cell.angle_gamma   90.00
#
_symmetry.space_group_name_H-M   'P 1'
#
loop_
_entity.id
_entity.type
_entity.pdbx_description
1 polymer ?
#
loop_
_entity_poly.entity_id
_entity_poly.type
_entity_poly.pdbx_seq_one_letter_code
_entity_poly.pdbx_strand_id
1 'polypeptide(L)'
;MRLSARCASAALLLLLPFAAAPATAADSDTAPRRTAPAPLRPAAAGGIDGQYIVTLEPTAASAQVARLAGVTPLFSYDKALRGFAAKLSPAQLSDVRSMPEVTAVEQDARVTAAPVPATRAVANSWGLDRIDQPFLPLNGQFNVNTTGSGVWAFILDTGIDYGHPEFAGRAYYGYDAIGDGRNGQDCNGHGTHVAGTVGGASYGVAREVRLVSVRVLNCQGSGSLSGVIAGLDWAAGSSARPAVLNASLGGPRSEAVNAAATALSDRGVLPVVAAGNSSVDACGFSPAGAARVMTVGATNHLDQEASFSNFGPCLSIYAPGTQIRSARLGGGSTQLSGTSMASPHVAGVAALYKAQNPSASSGAVAGWIVEQSVKDVLTVTKSSPNRLVQTGGL
;
A
#
# COMPACT_ATOMS: atom_id res chain seq x y z
N MET A 1 60.99 32.53 -53.99
CA MET A 1 60.98 33.82 -54.70
C MET A 1 59.81 34.66 -54.27
N ARG A 2 60.04 35.93 -53.85
CA ARG A 2 59.09 37.00 -53.44
C ARG A 2 58.42 36.80 -52.10
N LEU A 3 58.84 37.34 -50.99
CA LEU A 3 59.03 38.72 -50.46
C LEU A 3 57.78 39.58 -50.52
N SER A 4 57.49 40.06 -49.33
CA SER A 4 56.96 41.36 -48.90
C SER A 4 55.59 41.27 -48.27
N ALA A 5 55.16 42.01 -47.22
CA ALA A 5 55.78 43.04 -46.44
C ALA A 5 55.00 43.22 -45.14
N ARG A 6 55.66 43.67 -44.10
CA ARG A 6 55.09 44.01 -42.79
C ARG A 6 54.37 45.37 -42.88
N CYS A 7 53.19 45.47 -42.24
CA CYS A 7 52.71 46.76 -41.73
C CYS A 7 52.28 46.56 -40.26
N ALA A 8 53.02 47.22 -39.39
CA ALA A 8 52.71 47.34 -37.98
C ALA A 8 51.79 48.56 -37.78
N SER A 9 50.66 48.35 -37.12
CA SER A 9 49.86 49.48 -36.64
C SER A 9 49.81 49.39 -35.11
N ALA A 10 50.36 50.34 -34.46
CA ALA A 10 50.35 50.54 -33.02
C ALA A 10 48.95 51.04 -32.61
N ALA A 11 48.24 50.27 -31.78
CA ALA A 11 47.01 50.70 -31.12
C ALA A 11 47.33 51.11 -29.68
N LEU A 12 47.07 52.37 -29.40
CA LEU A 12 47.20 53.01 -28.10
C LEU A 12 46.08 52.52 -27.16
N LEU A 13 46.40 51.73 -26.12
CA LEU A 13 45.43 51.33 -25.07
C LEU A 13 45.28 52.49 -24.07
N LEU A 14 44.13 53.12 -24.09
CA LEU A 14 43.60 53.96 -23.00
C LEU A 14 43.12 53.11 -21.86
N LEU A 15 43.83 53.06 -20.75
CA LEU A 15 43.41 52.48 -19.46
C LEU A 15 42.42 53.44 -18.78
N LEU A 16 41.12 53.08 -18.78
CA LEU A 16 40.12 53.67 -17.90
C LEU A 16 40.05 52.84 -16.57
N PRO A 17 40.00 53.51 -15.42
CA PRO A 17 39.86 52.81 -14.16
C PRO A 17 38.44 52.27 -14.02
N PHE A 18 38.28 50.94 -13.90
CA PHE A 18 37.04 50.28 -13.49
C PHE A 18 36.86 50.55 -12.00
N ALA A 19 35.87 51.35 -11.65
CA ALA A 19 35.37 51.45 -10.28
C ALA A 19 34.57 50.15 -9.98
N ALA A 20 35.08 49.32 -9.09
CA ALA A 20 34.36 48.17 -8.58
C ALA A 20 33.18 48.65 -7.71
N ALA A 21 31.95 48.44 -8.19
CA ALA A 21 30.75 48.54 -7.37
C ALA A 21 30.77 47.39 -6.36
N PRO A 22 30.37 47.63 -5.09
CA PRO A 22 30.20 46.53 -4.13
C PRO A 22 29.08 45.59 -4.59
N ALA A 23 29.42 44.32 -4.77
CA ALA A 23 28.43 43.28 -4.96
C ALA A 23 27.56 43.20 -3.70
N THR A 24 26.32 43.68 -3.79
CA THR A 24 25.30 43.34 -2.80
C THR A 24 25.06 41.83 -2.93
N ALA A 25 25.44 41.12 -1.89
CA ALA A 25 25.04 39.72 -1.74
C ALA A 25 23.51 39.67 -1.80
N ALA A 26 22.97 39.11 -2.88
CA ALA A 26 21.58 38.78 -2.95
C ALA A 26 21.36 37.69 -1.91
N ASP A 27 20.58 38.02 -0.88
CA ASP A 27 20.02 37.05 0.06
C ASP A 27 19.18 36.03 -0.76
N SER A 28 19.82 34.93 -1.10
CA SER A 28 19.16 33.79 -1.68
C SER A 28 18.53 32.99 -0.54
N ASP A 29 17.26 32.66 -0.72
CA ASP A 29 16.50 31.70 0.03
C ASP A 29 15.62 32.22 1.19
N THR A 30 14.63 33.04 0.84
CA THR A 30 13.39 33.04 1.60
C THR A 30 12.28 32.45 0.74
N ALA A 31 12.14 31.11 0.80
CA ALA A 31 10.87 30.51 0.45
C ALA A 31 9.75 31.25 1.22
N PRO A 32 8.61 31.59 0.60
CA PRO A 32 7.56 32.35 1.25
C PRO A 32 7.12 31.64 2.53
N ARG A 33 7.38 32.26 3.68
CA ARG A 33 6.85 31.76 4.97
C ARG A 33 5.35 31.66 4.84
N ARG A 34 4.81 30.46 5.08
CA ARG A 34 3.37 30.29 5.21
C ARG A 34 2.84 31.27 6.26
N THR A 35 1.87 32.08 5.88
CA THR A 35 1.23 33.03 6.79
C THR A 35 0.15 32.37 7.65
N ALA A 36 -0.26 31.14 7.34
CA ALA A 36 -1.27 30.38 8.07
C ALA A 36 -0.73 29.04 8.54
N PRO A 37 -1.15 28.54 9.72
CA PRO A 37 -0.80 27.22 10.23
C PRO A 37 -1.19 26.11 9.24
N ALA A 38 -0.43 25.01 9.24
CA ALA A 38 -0.77 23.84 8.45
C ALA A 38 -2.19 23.32 8.77
N PRO A 39 -2.96 22.86 7.77
CA PRO A 39 -4.33 22.42 7.97
C PRO A 39 -4.36 21.23 8.95
N LEU A 40 -5.33 21.28 9.87
CA LEU A 40 -5.65 20.16 10.75
C LEU A 40 -6.88 19.43 10.16
N ARG A 41 -6.71 18.14 9.93
CA ARG A 41 -7.78 17.25 9.45
C ARG A 41 -8.20 16.32 10.60
N PRO A 42 -9.42 16.48 11.13
CA PRO A 42 -9.96 15.54 12.10
C PRO A 42 -10.20 14.19 11.43
N ALA A 43 -10.13 13.10 12.19
CA ALA A 43 -10.54 11.80 11.72
C ALA A 43 -12.06 11.78 11.50
N ALA A 44 -12.49 11.22 10.37
CA ALA A 44 -13.93 11.11 10.06
C ALA A 44 -14.66 10.13 11.01
N ALA A 45 -13.93 9.13 11.54
CA ALA A 45 -14.41 8.19 12.53
C ALA A 45 -13.21 7.53 13.25
N GLY A 46 -13.43 6.97 14.44
CA GLY A 46 -12.43 6.16 15.15
C GLY A 46 -11.14 6.92 15.53
N GLY A 47 -11.22 8.24 15.66
CA GLY A 47 -10.08 9.08 16.02
C GLY A 47 -9.44 8.63 17.33
N ILE A 48 -8.10 8.71 17.40
CA ILE A 48 -7.31 8.42 18.59
C ILE A 48 -6.97 9.77 19.26
N ASP A 49 -7.44 9.95 20.48
CA ASP A 49 -7.28 11.21 21.19
C ASP A 49 -5.81 11.57 21.39
N GLY A 50 -5.48 12.82 21.03
CA GLY A 50 -4.14 13.38 21.19
C GLY A 50 -3.08 12.77 20.28
N GLN A 51 -3.42 11.87 19.38
CA GLN A 51 -2.48 11.23 18.46
C GLN A 51 -2.67 11.77 17.03
N TYR A 52 -1.56 12.17 16.40
CA TYR A 52 -1.57 12.86 15.12
C TYR A 52 -0.50 12.32 14.19
N ILE A 53 -0.80 12.38 12.88
CA ILE A 53 0.12 12.15 11.77
C ILE A 53 0.51 13.52 11.22
N VAL A 54 1.80 13.83 11.25
CA VAL A 54 2.37 15.08 10.75
C VAL A 54 3.05 14.81 9.42
N THR A 55 2.56 15.44 8.37
CA THR A 55 3.15 15.37 7.02
C THR A 55 4.04 16.58 6.80
N LEU A 56 5.22 16.35 6.25
CA LEU A 56 6.25 17.35 6.05
C LEU A 56 6.53 17.59 4.56
N GLU A 57 7.19 18.71 4.27
CA GLU A 57 7.77 18.97 2.95
C GLU A 57 8.76 17.85 2.55
N PRO A 58 8.87 17.52 1.25
CA PRO A 58 9.69 16.38 0.78
C PRO A 58 11.17 16.45 1.18
N THR A 59 11.72 17.65 1.40
CA THR A 59 13.11 17.89 1.76
C THR A 59 13.36 17.91 3.27
N ALA A 60 12.29 17.93 4.09
CA ALA A 60 12.41 18.02 5.54
C ALA A 60 12.92 16.71 6.15
N ALA A 61 13.74 16.83 7.20
CA ALA A 61 14.20 15.68 7.98
C ALA A 61 13.24 15.42 9.13
N SER A 62 12.45 14.33 9.07
CA SER A 62 11.38 14.01 10.03
C SER A 62 11.86 14.02 11.47
N ALA A 63 13.01 13.41 11.76
CA ALA A 63 13.59 13.37 13.11
C ALA A 63 14.02 14.77 13.62
N GLN A 64 14.48 15.65 12.74
CA GLN A 64 14.87 17.01 13.11
C GLN A 64 13.65 17.86 13.46
N VAL A 65 12.59 17.80 12.65
CA VAL A 65 11.35 18.55 12.88
C VAL A 65 10.70 18.09 14.20
N ALA A 66 10.61 16.79 14.43
CA ALA A 66 10.08 16.25 15.69
C ALA A 66 10.88 16.73 16.90
N ARG A 67 12.20 16.75 16.81
CA ARG A 67 13.07 17.27 17.89
C ARG A 67 12.87 18.77 18.14
N LEU A 68 12.76 19.58 17.09
CA LEU A 68 12.50 21.02 17.20
C LEU A 68 11.14 21.30 17.82
N ALA A 69 10.15 20.45 17.53
CA ALA A 69 8.82 20.51 18.15
C ALA A 69 8.80 19.99 19.61
N GLY A 70 9.90 19.46 20.13
CA GLY A 70 9.94 18.87 21.47
C GLY A 70 9.06 17.63 21.63
N VAL A 71 8.90 16.82 20.57
CA VAL A 71 8.04 15.63 20.57
C VAL A 71 8.86 14.36 20.33
N THR A 72 8.44 13.25 20.95
CA THR A 72 8.96 11.92 20.67
C THR A 72 8.04 11.22 19.69
N PRO A 73 8.49 10.91 18.47
CA PRO A 73 7.67 10.20 17.51
C PRO A 73 7.31 8.79 17.99
N LEU A 74 6.06 8.38 17.73
CA LEU A 74 5.64 6.98 17.75
C LEU A 74 6.19 6.24 16.53
N PHE A 75 6.14 6.91 15.38
CA PHE A 75 6.70 6.45 14.12
C PHE A 75 7.34 7.62 13.37
N SER A 76 8.46 7.36 12.68
CA SER A 76 9.08 8.29 11.73
C SER A 76 9.00 7.69 10.32
N TYR A 77 8.68 8.50 9.33
CA TYR A 77 8.49 8.11 7.94
C TYR A 77 9.47 8.85 7.06
N ASP A 78 10.17 8.14 6.18
CA ASP A 78 11.21 8.72 5.33
C ASP A 78 11.22 8.17 3.90
N LYS A 79 10.38 7.18 3.58
CA LYS A 79 10.36 6.48 2.28
C LYS A 79 9.07 6.70 1.49
N ALA A 80 7.94 6.28 2.02
CA ALA A 80 6.64 6.45 1.38
C ALA A 80 6.00 7.80 1.70
N LEU A 81 6.28 8.35 2.87
CA LEU A 81 5.82 9.65 3.34
C LEU A 81 6.99 10.38 4.02
N ARG A 82 7.03 11.72 3.95
CA ARG A 82 7.86 12.52 4.86
C ARG A 82 7.04 12.96 6.04
N GLY A 83 7.44 12.56 7.25
CA GLY A 83 6.68 12.92 8.43
C GLY A 83 6.92 12.03 9.62
N PHE A 84 6.03 12.17 10.58
CA PHE A 84 6.03 11.35 11.80
C PHE A 84 4.63 11.25 12.39
N ALA A 85 4.41 10.26 13.24
CA ALA A 85 3.26 10.24 14.13
C ALA A 85 3.70 10.46 15.57
N ALA A 86 2.92 11.23 16.33
CA ALA A 86 3.21 11.51 17.72
C ALA A 86 1.94 11.77 18.54
N LYS A 87 2.05 11.62 19.86
CA LYS A 87 1.09 12.21 20.80
C LYS A 87 1.44 13.66 21.02
N LEU A 88 0.50 14.57 20.80
CA LEU A 88 0.68 16.01 20.94
C LEU A 88 -0.33 16.58 21.93
N SER A 89 0.14 17.38 22.86
CA SER A 89 -0.72 18.27 23.65
C SER A 89 -1.32 19.37 22.75
N PRO A 90 -2.37 20.07 23.17
CA PRO A 90 -2.94 21.19 22.39
C PRO A 90 -1.90 22.27 22.04
N ALA A 91 -0.98 22.57 22.95
CA ALA A 91 0.11 23.53 22.72
C ALA A 91 1.08 23.00 21.63
N GLN A 92 1.58 21.77 21.79
CA GLN A 92 2.47 21.15 20.79
C GLN A 92 1.80 21.02 19.42
N LEU A 93 0.49 20.72 19.35
CA LEU A 93 -0.24 20.69 18.10
C LEU A 93 -0.25 22.04 17.41
N SER A 94 -0.46 23.14 18.18
CA SER A 94 -0.40 24.51 17.66
C SER A 94 0.99 24.85 17.14
N ASP A 95 2.04 24.52 17.91
CA ASP A 95 3.43 24.78 17.55
C ASP A 95 3.84 24.03 16.28
N VAL A 96 3.56 22.72 16.24
CA VAL A 96 3.85 21.85 15.07
C VAL A 96 3.18 22.40 13.80
N ARG A 97 1.90 22.81 13.88
CA ARG A 97 1.18 23.37 12.73
C ARG A 97 1.75 24.70 12.24
N SER A 98 2.45 25.40 13.09
CA SER A 98 3.08 26.70 12.77
C SER A 98 4.48 26.55 12.15
N MET A 99 5.06 25.33 12.16
CA MET A 99 6.38 25.07 11.58
C MET A 99 6.32 25.11 10.04
N PRO A 100 7.28 25.78 9.36
CA PRO A 100 7.26 25.95 7.90
C PRO A 100 7.39 24.62 7.14
N GLU A 101 8.04 23.63 7.72
CA GLU A 101 8.22 22.30 7.13
C GLU A 101 6.96 21.43 7.18
N VAL A 102 5.96 21.80 8.00
CA VAL A 102 4.73 21.00 8.16
C VAL A 102 3.72 21.35 7.08
N THR A 103 3.31 20.38 6.28
CA THR A 103 2.34 20.56 5.18
C THR A 103 0.92 20.27 5.60
N ALA A 104 0.71 19.29 6.49
CA ALA A 104 -0.59 18.94 7.05
C ALA A 104 -0.42 18.19 8.37
N VAL A 105 -1.46 18.24 9.19
CA VAL A 105 -1.60 17.41 10.39
C VAL A 105 -2.95 16.72 10.32
N GLU A 106 -2.95 15.38 10.47
CA GLU A 106 -4.18 14.57 10.50
C GLU A 106 -4.32 13.92 11.87
N GLN A 107 -5.53 13.91 12.43
CA GLN A 107 -5.79 13.10 13.62
C GLN A 107 -5.65 11.62 13.24
N ASP A 108 -4.87 10.86 14.02
CA ASP A 108 -4.75 9.42 13.83
C ASP A 108 -6.05 8.71 14.17
N ALA A 109 -6.32 7.58 13.52
CA ALA A 109 -7.54 6.83 13.73
C ALA A 109 -7.29 5.31 13.70
N ARG A 110 -8.26 4.57 14.23
CA ARG A 110 -8.24 3.11 14.24
C ARG A 110 -8.49 2.55 12.86
N VAL A 111 -7.77 1.47 12.54
CA VAL A 111 -7.98 0.61 11.38
C VAL A 111 -8.30 -0.81 11.86
N THR A 112 -9.03 -1.58 11.07
CA THR A 112 -9.40 -2.95 11.41
C THR A 112 -9.29 -3.89 10.23
N ALA A 113 -8.94 -5.16 10.50
CA ALA A 113 -9.26 -6.29 9.67
C ALA A 113 -10.60 -6.85 10.16
N ALA A 114 -11.61 -6.86 9.32
CA ALA A 114 -12.94 -7.30 9.70
C ALA A 114 -13.45 -8.34 8.69
N PRO A 115 -13.05 -9.62 8.81
CA PRO A 115 -13.65 -10.66 8.01
C PRO A 115 -15.12 -10.85 8.40
N VAL A 116 -15.96 -11.06 7.39
CA VAL A 116 -17.35 -11.50 7.63
C VAL A 116 -17.32 -13.00 7.88
N PRO A 117 -17.90 -13.52 8.97
CA PRO A 117 -17.95 -14.96 9.22
C PRO A 117 -18.62 -15.71 8.07
N ALA A 118 -18.04 -16.84 7.64
CA ALA A 118 -18.60 -17.69 6.61
C ALA A 118 -19.75 -18.51 7.20
N THR A 119 -20.93 -18.45 6.59
CA THR A 119 -22.15 -19.08 7.12
C THR A 119 -22.39 -20.51 6.65
N ARG A 120 -21.73 -21.00 5.60
CA ARG A 120 -21.80 -22.38 5.09
C ARG A 120 -20.52 -22.75 4.33
N ALA A 121 -20.15 -24.04 4.36
CA ALA A 121 -19.02 -24.56 3.63
C ALA A 121 -19.37 -24.81 2.15
N VAL A 122 -18.68 -24.19 1.22
CA VAL A 122 -18.63 -24.58 -0.19
C VAL A 122 -17.37 -25.45 -0.40
N ALA A 123 -17.37 -26.31 -1.43
CA ALA A 123 -16.26 -27.21 -1.74
C ALA A 123 -14.92 -26.47 -1.93
N ASN A 124 -13.81 -27.18 -1.77
CA ASN A 124 -12.45 -26.67 -1.69
C ASN A 124 -12.11 -25.64 -2.79
N SER A 125 -11.58 -24.48 -2.36
CA SER A 125 -10.85 -23.52 -3.22
C SER A 125 -11.59 -23.03 -4.46
N TRP A 126 -12.91 -22.89 -4.40
CA TRP A 126 -13.69 -22.37 -5.55
C TRP A 126 -13.13 -21.05 -6.09
N GLY A 127 -12.51 -20.24 -5.22
CA GLY A 127 -11.92 -18.98 -5.62
C GLY A 127 -10.75 -19.14 -6.57
N LEU A 128 -9.91 -20.15 -6.37
CA LEU A 128 -8.81 -20.47 -7.28
C LEU A 128 -9.35 -20.96 -8.64
N ASP A 129 -10.27 -21.93 -8.61
CA ASP A 129 -10.96 -22.47 -9.79
C ASP A 129 -11.66 -21.36 -10.61
N ARG A 130 -12.23 -20.34 -9.92
CA ARG A 130 -12.93 -19.25 -10.61
C ARG A 130 -11.99 -18.30 -11.35
N ILE A 131 -10.77 -18.11 -10.87
CA ILE A 131 -9.85 -17.12 -11.45
C ILE A 131 -8.96 -17.68 -12.58
N ASP A 132 -8.99 -18.96 -12.87
CA ASP A 132 -8.25 -19.55 -14.01
C ASP A 132 -9.14 -19.87 -15.22
N GLN A 133 -10.44 -19.61 -15.12
CA GLN A 133 -11.40 -19.83 -16.20
C GLN A 133 -12.32 -18.60 -16.43
N PRO A 134 -12.72 -18.30 -17.69
CA PRO A 134 -13.51 -17.09 -17.99
C PRO A 134 -14.98 -17.18 -17.54
N PHE A 135 -15.59 -18.37 -17.55
CA PHE A 135 -17.03 -18.55 -17.34
C PHE A 135 -17.33 -19.70 -16.37
N LEU A 136 -18.50 -19.63 -15.75
CA LEU A 136 -19.11 -20.76 -15.04
C LEU A 136 -19.64 -21.81 -16.06
N PRO A 137 -19.80 -23.08 -15.66
CA PRO A 137 -19.58 -23.66 -14.31
C PRO A 137 -18.09 -23.88 -14.01
N LEU A 138 -17.76 -23.95 -12.70
CA LEU A 138 -16.44 -24.32 -12.23
C LEU A 138 -16.07 -25.75 -12.63
N ASN A 139 -14.79 -26.00 -12.94
CA ASN A 139 -14.30 -27.29 -13.41
C ASN A 139 -13.56 -28.12 -12.34
N GLY A 140 -13.40 -27.56 -11.14
CA GLY A 140 -12.74 -28.21 -9.99
C GLY A 140 -11.21 -28.16 -10.06
N GLN A 141 -10.63 -27.41 -10.94
CA GLN A 141 -9.17 -27.30 -11.14
C GLN A 141 -8.66 -25.89 -10.89
N PHE A 142 -7.36 -25.75 -10.74
CA PHE A 142 -6.65 -24.48 -10.77
C PHE A 142 -5.33 -24.69 -11.50
N ASN A 143 -5.23 -24.14 -12.70
CA ASN A 143 -4.11 -24.33 -13.61
C ASN A 143 -3.40 -22.99 -13.85
N VAL A 144 -2.14 -22.92 -13.50
CA VAL A 144 -1.26 -21.78 -13.77
C VAL A 144 0.10 -22.30 -14.25
N ASN A 145 0.73 -21.57 -15.16
CA ASN A 145 2.00 -21.93 -15.77
C ASN A 145 3.20 -21.33 -15.01
N THR A 146 2.97 -20.53 -13.98
CA THR A 146 4.02 -19.97 -13.11
C THR A 146 3.59 -20.07 -11.65
N THR A 147 4.57 -20.08 -10.75
CA THR A 147 4.37 -20.32 -9.32
C THR A 147 4.56 -19.08 -8.45
N GLY A 148 4.98 -17.96 -9.05
CA GLY A 148 5.36 -16.76 -8.31
C GLY A 148 6.75 -16.83 -7.71
N SER A 149 7.56 -17.85 -8.08
CA SER A 149 8.94 -18.00 -7.61
C SER A 149 9.78 -16.76 -7.89
N GLY A 150 10.63 -16.38 -6.94
CA GLY A 150 11.47 -15.19 -7.04
C GLY A 150 10.82 -13.88 -6.62
N VAL A 151 9.49 -13.86 -6.43
CA VAL A 151 8.74 -12.66 -6.01
C VAL A 151 8.52 -12.64 -4.51
N TRP A 152 8.47 -11.43 -3.92
CA TRP A 152 8.14 -11.18 -2.53
C TRP A 152 6.71 -10.61 -2.43
N ALA A 153 5.90 -11.17 -1.54
CA ALA A 153 4.57 -10.64 -1.23
C ALA A 153 4.57 -10.11 0.20
N PHE A 154 4.47 -8.80 0.36
CA PHE A 154 4.32 -8.16 1.66
C PHE A 154 2.87 -8.28 2.12
N ILE A 155 2.65 -8.86 3.29
CA ILE A 155 1.32 -9.03 3.90
C ILE A 155 1.18 -8.01 5.02
N LEU A 156 0.50 -6.91 4.73
CA LEU A 156 0.24 -5.82 5.66
C LEU A 156 -1.04 -6.13 6.45
N ASP A 157 -0.89 -6.78 7.62
CA ASP A 157 -2.01 -7.40 8.33
C ASP A 157 -1.70 -7.68 9.82
N THR A 158 -2.32 -8.71 10.42
CA THR A 158 -2.15 -9.15 11.82
C THR A 158 -0.87 -9.95 12.08
N GLY A 159 -0.09 -10.23 11.03
CA GLY A 159 1.08 -11.12 11.08
C GLY A 159 0.91 -12.36 10.23
N ILE A 160 1.88 -13.26 10.28
CA ILE A 160 1.86 -14.58 9.61
C ILE A 160 2.29 -15.63 10.63
N ASP A 161 1.62 -16.79 10.65
CA ASP A 161 2.10 -17.99 11.33
C ASP A 161 3.22 -18.63 10.50
N TYR A 162 4.47 -18.29 10.80
CA TYR A 162 5.64 -18.75 10.02
C TYR A 162 5.80 -20.26 9.99
N GLY A 163 5.32 -20.94 11.04
CA GLY A 163 5.39 -22.40 11.17
C GLY A 163 4.30 -23.16 10.44
N HIS A 164 3.34 -22.46 9.81
CA HIS A 164 2.23 -23.13 9.14
C HIS A 164 2.72 -23.98 7.95
N PRO A 165 2.28 -25.25 7.81
CA PRO A 165 2.72 -26.16 6.74
C PRO A 165 2.50 -25.59 5.32
N GLU A 166 1.45 -24.82 5.10
CA GLU A 166 1.17 -24.17 3.82
C GLU A 166 2.31 -23.26 3.33
N PHE A 167 3.14 -22.77 4.22
CA PHE A 167 4.21 -21.84 3.85
C PHE A 167 5.56 -22.54 3.63
N ALA A 168 5.78 -23.72 4.21
CA ALA A 168 6.99 -24.53 3.98
C ALA A 168 8.31 -23.72 4.05
N GLY A 169 8.45 -22.86 5.07
CA GLY A 169 9.64 -21.99 5.26
C GLY A 169 9.70 -20.76 4.34
N ARG A 170 8.66 -20.47 3.58
CA ARG A 170 8.59 -19.29 2.69
C ARG A 170 7.98 -18.04 3.35
N ALA A 171 7.67 -18.08 4.64
CA ALA A 171 7.15 -16.94 5.40
C ALA A 171 8.26 -16.34 6.29
N TYR A 172 8.43 -15.03 6.20
CA TYR A 172 9.53 -14.30 6.81
C TYR A 172 9.03 -13.10 7.62
N TYR A 173 9.79 -12.73 8.67
CA TYR A 173 9.63 -11.46 9.35
C TYR A 173 10.05 -10.31 8.44
N GLY A 174 9.28 -9.25 8.44
CA GLY A 174 9.61 -7.98 7.80
C GLY A 174 9.55 -6.83 8.77
N TYR A 175 8.35 -6.50 9.26
CA TYR A 175 8.14 -5.37 10.14
C TYR A 175 7.00 -5.64 11.14
N ASP A 176 7.08 -5.01 12.32
CA ASP A 176 6.05 -5.08 13.34
C ASP A 176 5.85 -3.70 13.98
N ALA A 177 4.71 -3.05 13.68
CA ALA A 177 4.32 -1.76 14.23
C ALA A 177 3.67 -1.87 15.62
N ILE A 178 3.29 -3.08 16.05
CA ILE A 178 2.59 -3.29 17.33
C ILE A 178 3.55 -3.26 18.50
N GLY A 179 4.76 -3.82 18.32
CA GLY A 179 5.81 -3.73 19.33
C GLY A 179 5.56 -4.57 20.58
N ASP A 180 4.72 -5.62 20.50
CA ASP A 180 4.39 -6.51 21.61
C ASP A 180 5.36 -7.71 21.75
N GLY A 181 6.50 -7.67 21.05
CA GLY A 181 7.54 -8.69 21.09
C GLY A 181 7.27 -9.92 20.22
N ARG A 182 6.20 -9.94 19.43
CA ARG A 182 5.85 -11.08 18.57
C ARG A 182 6.63 -11.14 17.26
N ASN A 183 7.32 -10.08 16.89
CA ASN A 183 8.16 -10.05 15.69
C ASN A 183 7.40 -10.50 14.42
N GLY A 184 6.24 -9.91 14.20
CA GLY A 184 5.41 -10.20 13.04
C GLY A 184 4.64 -11.52 13.06
N GLN A 185 4.72 -12.32 14.14
CA GLN A 185 3.92 -13.52 14.32
C GLN A 185 2.44 -13.19 14.49
N ASP A 186 1.60 -13.90 13.78
CA ASP A 186 0.15 -13.77 13.88
C ASP A 186 -0.38 -14.33 15.21
N CYS A 187 -1.36 -13.65 15.77
CA CYS A 187 -2.10 -14.08 16.96
C CYS A 187 -3.61 -13.87 16.83
N ASN A 188 -4.06 -13.45 15.64
CA ASN A 188 -5.46 -13.27 15.28
C ASN A 188 -5.94 -14.35 14.32
N GLY A 189 -5.15 -14.67 13.30
CA GLY A 189 -5.43 -15.64 12.25
C GLY A 189 -5.82 -14.99 10.91
N HIS A 190 -6.17 -13.70 10.88
CA HIS A 190 -6.57 -13.03 9.65
C HIS A 190 -5.40 -12.94 8.65
N GLY A 191 -4.24 -12.45 9.07
CA GLY A 191 -3.07 -12.32 8.21
C GLY A 191 -2.52 -13.68 7.73
N THR A 192 -2.60 -14.74 8.55
CA THR A 192 -2.25 -16.11 8.14
C THR A 192 -3.18 -16.61 7.04
N HIS A 193 -4.50 -16.34 7.15
CA HIS A 193 -5.48 -16.71 6.13
C HIS A 193 -5.22 -15.96 4.82
N VAL A 194 -4.98 -14.66 4.90
CA VAL A 194 -4.65 -13.81 3.76
C VAL A 194 -3.34 -14.28 3.08
N ALA A 195 -2.29 -14.52 3.86
CA ALA A 195 -1.01 -15.06 3.35
C ALA A 195 -1.21 -16.41 2.64
N GLY A 196 -2.07 -17.27 3.19
CA GLY A 196 -2.43 -18.55 2.58
C GLY A 196 -3.08 -18.41 1.22
N THR A 197 -3.95 -17.40 1.04
CA THR A 197 -4.60 -17.14 -0.26
C THR A 197 -3.63 -16.52 -1.27
N VAL A 198 -2.67 -15.70 -0.84
CA VAL A 198 -1.61 -15.21 -1.75
C VAL A 198 -0.69 -16.34 -2.18
N GLY A 199 -0.16 -17.14 -1.22
CA GLY A 199 1.00 -17.99 -1.50
C GLY A 199 1.07 -19.30 -0.72
N GLY A 200 -0.04 -19.82 -0.18
CA GLY A 200 -0.09 -21.15 0.41
C GLY A 200 0.11 -22.23 -0.63
N ALA A 201 0.71 -23.36 -0.23
CA ALA A 201 0.98 -24.48 -1.12
C ALA A 201 -0.30 -25.10 -1.73
N SER A 202 -1.39 -25.17 -0.93
CA SER A 202 -2.69 -25.73 -1.34
C SER A 202 -3.70 -24.66 -1.73
N TYR A 203 -3.70 -23.52 -1.01
CA TYR A 203 -4.74 -22.50 -1.12
C TYR A 203 -4.27 -21.24 -1.84
N GLY A 204 -2.99 -21.15 -2.19
CA GLY A 204 -2.37 -19.98 -2.78
C GLY A 204 -2.50 -19.90 -4.28
N VAL A 205 -2.64 -18.65 -4.76
CA VAL A 205 -2.55 -18.32 -6.18
C VAL A 205 -1.10 -18.45 -6.65
N ALA A 206 -0.15 -17.85 -5.93
CA ALA A 206 1.29 -17.85 -6.25
C ALA A 206 2.05 -18.75 -5.27
N ARG A 207 2.02 -20.06 -5.51
CA ARG A 207 2.39 -21.10 -4.53
C ARG A 207 3.85 -21.13 -4.10
N GLU A 208 4.77 -20.47 -4.82
CA GLU A 208 6.19 -20.37 -4.48
C GLU A 208 6.66 -18.93 -4.16
N VAL A 209 5.73 -18.01 -4.03
CA VAL A 209 6.04 -16.65 -3.59
C VAL A 209 6.63 -16.64 -2.18
N ARG A 210 7.53 -15.70 -1.90
CA ARG A 210 8.05 -15.46 -0.54
C ARG A 210 7.11 -14.50 0.18
N LEU A 211 6.57 -14.93 1.30
CA LEU A 211 5.62 -14.16 2.10
C LEU A 211 6.37 -13.39 3.19
N VAL A 212 6.11 -12.10 3.33
CA VAL A 212 6.76 -11.27 4.34
C VAL A 212 5.70 -10.62 5.23
N SER A 213 5.77 -10.91 6.51
CA SER A 213 4.88 -10.30 7.50
C SER A 213 5.24 -8.84 7.72
N VAL A 214 4.28 -7.95 7.46
CA VAL A 214 4.32 -6.54 7.82
C VAL A 214 3.16 -6.31 8.78
N ARG A 215 3.40 -6.60 10.06
CA ARG A 215 2.36 -6.63 11.09
C ARG A 215 2.03 -5.22 11.54
N VAL A 216 0.80 -4.78 11.27
CA VAL A 216 0.27 -3.46 11.65
C VAL A 216 -1.03 -3.55 12.44
N LEU A 217 -1.56 -4.77 12.62
CA LEU A 217 -2.74 -5.07 13.40
C LEU A 217 -2.40 -6.03 14.56
N ASN A 218 -3.02 -5.80 15.70
CA ASN A 218 -2.82 -6.60 16.92
C ASN A 218 -3.64 -7.91 16.91
N CYS A 219 -3.64 -8.64 18.04
CA CYS A 219 -4.36 -9.92 18.16
C CYS A 219 -5.89 -9.76 18.07
N GLN A 220 -6.42 -8.56 18.23
CA GLN A 220 -7.85 -8.24 18.04
C GLN A 220 -8.15 -7.77 16.61
N GLY A 221 -7.17 -7.80 15.69
CA GLY A 221 -7.33 -7.33 14.33
C GLY A 221 -7.44 -5.80 14.23
N SER A 222 -6.93 -5.07 15.20
CA SER A 222 -7.01 -3.60 15.28
C SER A 222 -5.63 -2.97 15.24
N GLY A 223 -5.52 -1.80 14.59
CA GLY A 223 -4.30 -0.99 14.52
C GLY A 223 -4.62 0.50 14.40
N SER A 224 -3.66 1.27 13.92
CA SER A 224 -3.80 2.71 13.66
C SER A 224 -3.39 3.06 12.23
N LEU A 225 -3.91 4.18 11.71
CA LEU A 225 -3.49 4.72 10.40
C LEU A 225 -1.98 4.99 10.40
N SER A 226 -1.43 5.50 11.50
CA SER A 226 0.00 5.74 11.67
C SER A 226 0.83 4.46 11.58
N GLY A 227 0.36 3.35 12.14
CA GLY A 227 0.99 2.02 12.01
C GLY A 227 0.94 1.50 10.57
N VAL A 228 -0.19 1.70 9.87
CA VAL A 228 -0.31 1.35 8.45
C VAL A 228 0.71 2.12 7.60
N ILE A 229 0.86 3.44 7.82
CA ILE A 229 1.87 4.25 7.13
C ILE A 229 3.27 3.71 7.42
N ALA A 230 3.57 3.35 8.68
CA ALA A 230 4.87 2.79 9.03
C ALA A 230 5.17 1.48 8.30
N GLY A 231 4.18 0.60 8.15
CA GLY A 231 4.29 -0.62 7.33
C GLY A 231 4.50 -0.34 5.85
N LEU A 232 3.78 0.62 5.28
CA LEU A 232 3.95 1.05 3.89
C LEU A 232 5.33 1.71 3.67
N ASP A 233 5.79 2.52 4.61
CA ASP A 233 7.10 3.19 4.56
C ASP A 233 8.24 2.16 4.62
N TRP A 234 8.12 1.15 5.52
CA TRP A 234 9.04 0.03 5.58
C TRP A 234 9.09 -0.74 4.24
N ALA A 235 7.92 -1.08 3.68
CA ALA A 235 7.82 -1.79 2.40
C ALA A 235 8.45 -0.99 1.25
N ALA A 236 8.29 0.34 1.26
CA ALA A 236 8.90 1.25 0.29
C ALA A 236 10.43 1.28 0.39
N GLY A 237 10.98 1.14 1.59
CA GLY A 237 12.42 1.09 1.86
C GLY A 237 13.06 -0.29 1.73
N SER A 238 12.27 -1.37 1.67
CA SER A 238 12.77 -2.75 1.57
C SER A 238 13.54 -2.99 0.28
N SER A 239 14.61 -3.76 0.33
CA SER A 239 15.38 -4.24 -0.83
C SER A 239 14.79 -5.51 -1.47
N ALA A 240 13.79 -6.14 -0.85
CA ALA A 240 13.14 -7.33 -1.36
C ALA A 240 12.34 -7.00 -2.64
N ARG A 241 12.89 -7.32 -3.78
CA ARG A 241 12.34 -7.05 -5.13
C ARG A 241 12.59 -8.25 -6.06
N PRO A 242 11.73 -8.50 -7.07
CA PRO A 242 10.44 -7.86 -7.32
C PRO A 242 9.44 -8.14 -6.20
N ALA A 243 8.49 -7.22 -5.97
CA ALA A 243 7.54 -7.36 -4.88
C ALA A 243 6.13 -6.85 -5.23
N VAL A 244 5.14 -7.37 -4.50
CA VAL A 244 3.76 -6.88 -4.41
C VAL A 244 3.39 -6.69 -2.94
N LEU A 245 2.35 -5.90 -2.64
CA LEU A 245 1.84 -5.78 -1.27
C LEU A 245 0.34 -6.08 -1.27
N ASN A 246 -0.10 -6.89 -0.30
CA ASN A 246 -1.50 -7.06 0.02
C ASN A 246 -1.84 -6.35 1.33
N ALA A 247 -2.88 -5.50 1.32
CA ALA A 247 -3.42 -4.85 2.50
C ALA A 247 -4.92 -5.20 2.65
N SER A 248 -5.19 -6.26 3.40
CA SER A 248 -6.55 -6.72 3.68
C SER A 248 -7.15 -6.03 4.91
N LEU A 249 -7.06 -4.71 4.95
CA LEU A 249 -7.49 -3.85 6.04
C LEU A 249 -8.05 -2.53 5.52
N GLY A 250 -8.73 -1.79 6.36
CA GLY A 250 -9.20 -0.46 6.02
C GLY A 250 -9.59 0.35 7.25
N GLY A 251 -9.64 1.66 7.06
CA GLY A 251 -10.05 2.64 8.05
C GLY A 251 -10.71 3.84 7.39
N PRO A 252 -11.07 4.86 8.18
CA PRO A 252 -11.60 6.10 7.63
C PRO A 252 -10.59 6.74 6.68
N ARG A 253 -11.08 7.57 5.76
CA ARG A 253 -10.24 8.26 4.77
C ARG A 253 -9.13 9.07 5.45
N SER A 254 -7.91 8.86 5.00
CA SER A 254 -6.70 9.58 5.40
C SER A 254 -5.87 9.89 4.15
N GLU A 255 -5.57 11.17 3.96
CA GLU A 255 -4.74 11.60 2.83
C GLU A 255 -3.29 11.12 3.01
N ALA A 256 -2.81 11.04 4.24
CA ALA A 256 -1.47 10.53 4.55
C ALA A 256 -1.31 9.05 4.18
N VAL A 257 -2.29 8.19 4.53
CA VAL A 257 -2.30 6.77 4.14
C VAL A 257 -2.40 6.63 2.61
N ASN A 258 -3.29 7.40 1.98
CA ASN A 258 -3.45 7.36 0.52
C ASN A 258 -2.17 7.81 -0.20
N ALA A 259 -1.50 8.87 0.29
CA ALA A 259 -0.22 9.32 -0.24
C ALA A 259 0.88 8.25 -0.08
N ALA A 260 0.97 7.61 1.10
CA ALA A 260 1.95 6.55 1.35
C ALA A 260 1.72 5.31 0.45
N ALA A 261 0.47 4.88 0.26
CA ALA A 261 0.13 3.76 -0.63
C ALA A 261 0.45 4.10 -2.10
N THR A 262 0.14 5.31 -2.54
CA THR A 262 0.46 5.81 -3.88
C THR A 262 1.98 5.85 -4.10
N ALA A 263 2.74 6.37 -3.14
CA ALA A 263 4.20 6.44 -3.22
C ALA A 263 4.87 5.06 -3.23
N LEU A 264 4.30 4.07 -2.53
CA LEU A 264 4.75 2.67 -2.61
C LEU A 264 4.58 2.11 -4.03
N SER A 265 3.43 2.40 -4.67
CA SER A 265 3.19 2.03 -6.06
C SER A 265 4.23 2.64 -7.00
N ASP A 266 4.59 3.91 -6.80
CA ASP A 266 5.61 4.60 -7.60
C ASP A 266 7.01 3.99 -7.46
N ARG A 267 7.24 3.28 -6.36
CA ARG A 267 8.47 2.52 -6.12
C ARG A 267 8.44 1.08 -6.66
N GLY A 268 7.45 0.76 -7.49
CA GLY A 268 7.34 -0.53 -8.19
C GLY A 268 6.79 -1.68 -7.36
N VAL A 269 6.23 -1.39 -6.17
CA VAL A 269 5.48 -2.37 -5.37
C VAL A 269 4.00 -2.04 -5.48
N LEU A 270 3.25 -2.84 -6.22
CA LEU A 270 1.82 -2.63 -6.40
C LEU A 270 1.07 -2.94 -5.08
N PRO A 271 0.41 -1.94 -4.45
CA PRO A 271 -0.50 -2.22 -3.36
C PRO A 271 -1.82 -2.77 -3.92
N VAL A 272 -2.20 -3.95 -3.47
CA VAL A 272 -3.52 -4.55 -3.68
C VAL A 272 -4.27 -4.46 -2.35
N VAL A 273 -5.44 -3.83 -2.36
CA VAL A 273 -6.11 -3.43 -1.12
C VAL A 273 -7.58 -3.85 -1.11
N ALA A 274 -8.09 -4.21 0.04
CA ALA A 274 -9.50 -4.54 0.21
C ALA A 274 -10.39 -3.29 0.10
N ALA A 275 -11.52 -3.40 -0.57
CA ALA A 275 -12.47 -2.28 -0.73
C ALA A 275 -13.20 -1.92 0.57
N GLY A 276 -13.33 -2.88 1.51
CA GLY A 276 -14.13 -2.77 2.74
C GLY A 276 -15.45 -3.53 2.67
N ASN A 277 -16.11 -3.73 3.82
CA ASN A 277 -17.21 -4.67 3.99
C ASN A 277 -18.48 -4.01 4.58
N SER A 278 -18.75 -2.76 4.23
CA SER A 278 -19.86 -1.96 4.76
C SER A 278 -20.96 -1.65 3.74
N SER A 279 -20.84 -2.18 2.51
CA SER A 279 -21.77 -1.89 1.40
C SER A 279 -21.94 -0.39 1.12
N VAL A 280 -20.83 0.35 1.11
CA VAL A 280 -20.76 1.81 0.84
C VAL A 280 -19.68 2.12 -0.21
N ASP A 281 -19.58 3.38 -0.63
CA ASP A 281 -18.53 3.82 -1.57
C ASP A 281 -17.13 3.66 -0.96
N ALA A 282 -16.29 2.86 -1.63
CA ALA A 282 -14.90 2.58 -1.22
C ALA A 282 -14.01 3.83 -1.23
N CYS A 283 -14.35 4.87 -2.00
CA CYS A 283 -13.57 6.11 -2.06
C CYS A 283 -13.51 6.85 -0.71
N GLY A 284 -14.46 6.58 0.19
CA GLY A 284 -14.50 7.12 1.55
C GLY A 284 -13.55 6.45 2.54
N PHE A 285 -12.74 5.45 2.10
CA PHE A 285 -11.88 4.65 2.97
C PHE A 285 -10.43 4.67 2.51
N SER A 286 -9.50 4.40 3.42
CA SER A 286 -8.08 4.27 3.14
C SER A 286 -7.55 2.90 3.58
N PRO A 287 -6.67 2.28 2.75
CA PRO A 287 -6.07 2.76 1.51
C PRO A 287 -6.95 2.57 0.25
N ALA A 288 -8.20 2.10 0.34
CA ALA A 288 -9.08 1.79 -0.80
C ALA A 288 -9.29 2.97 -1.76
N GLY A 289 -9.34 4.21 -1.23
CA GLY A 289 -9.48 5.45 -2.01
C GLY A 289 -8.16 6.04 -2.53
N ALA A 290 -7.02 5.35 -2.37
CA ALA A 290 -5.73 5.83 -2.85
C ALA A 290 -5.61 5.70 -4.37
N ALA A 291 -4.87 6.61 -4.99
CA ALA A 291 -4.50 6.50 -6.39
C ALA A 291 -3.43 5.42 -6.60
N ARG A 292 -3.41 4.81 -7.79
CA ARG A 292 -2.38 3.83 -8.20
C ARG A 292 -2.26 2.59 -7.30
N VAL A 293 -3.33 2.23 -6.61
CA VAL A 293 -3.51 0.94 -5.94
C VAL A 293 -4.52 0.10 -6.70
N MET A 294 -4.57 -1.20 -6.45
CA MET A 294 -5.67 -2.04 -6.93
C MET A 294 -6.66 -2.29 -5.79
N THR A 295 -7.80 -1.62 -5.84
CA THR A 295 -8.88 -1.78 -4.86
C THR A 295 -9.81 -2.89 -5.30
N VAL A 296 -9.99 -3.90 -4.45
CA VAL A 296 -10.63 -5.17 -4.78
C VAL A 296 -11.94 -5.34 -4.03
N GLY A 297 -13.04 -5.47 -4.80
CA GLY A 297 -14.35 -5.87 -4.33
C GLY A 297 -14.49 -7.40 -4.22
N ALA A 298 -15.50 -7.87 -3.53
CA ALA A 298 -15.75 -9.29 -3.28
C ALA A 298 -16.92 -9.84 -4.10
N THR A 299 -16.75 -11.05 -4.66
CA THR A 299 -17.83 -11.82 -5.29
C THR A 299 -18.10 -13.13 -4.54
N ASN A 300 -19.27 -13.72 -4.80
CA ASN A 300 -19.60 -15.09 -4.45
C ASN A 300 -19.36 -16.06 -5.63
N HIS A 301 -19.57 -17.36 -5.39
CA HIS A 301 -19.37 -18.44 -6.37
C HIS A 301 -20.39 -18.48 -7.53
N LEU A 302 -21.36 -17.57 -7.53
CA LEU A 302 -22.35 -17.39 -8.61
C LEU A 302 -22.09 -16.13 -9.44
N ASP A 303 -20.87 -15.57 -9.37
CA ASP A 303 -20.50 -14.34 -10.05
C ASP A 303 -21.34 -13.11 -9.63
N GLN A 304 -21.83 -13.09 -8.41
CA GLN A 304 -22.58 -11.96 -7.86
C GLN A 304 -21.69 -11.15 -6.92
N GLU A 305 -21.81 -9.81 -6.94
CA GLU A 305 -21.24 -8.96 -5.93
C GLU A 305 -21.70 -9.40 -4.54
N ALA A 306 -20.76 -9.57 -3.61
CA ALA A 306 -21.11 -9.93 -2.24
C ALA A 306 -21.85 -8.76 -1.56
N SER A 307 -22.93 -9.05 -0.85
CA SER A 307 -23.82 -8.03 -0.28
C SER A 307 -23.13 -7.06 0.68
N PHE A 308 -22.04 -7.48 1.29
CA PHE A 308 -21.21 -6.65 2.18
C PHE A 308 -20.18 -5.82 1.44
N SER A 309 -19.82 -6.17 0.19
CA SER A 309 -18.71 -5.51 -0.52
C SER A 309 -18.96 -4.01 -0.65
N ASN A 310 -17.93 -3.22 -0.33
CA ASN A 310 -17.89 -1.85 -0.76
C ASN A 310 -17.79 -1.80 -2.29
N PHE A 311 -18.24 -0.70 -2.89
CA PHE A 311 -18.45 -0.51 -4.32
C PHE A 311 -17.97 0.87 -4.78
N GLY A 312 -18.24 1.23 -6.02
CA GLY A 312 -18.05 2.58 -6.54
C GLY A 312 -16.83 2.75 -7.45
N PRO A 313 -16.54 3.99 -7.87
CA PRO A 313 -15.56 4.27 -8.91
C PRO A 313 -14.11 4.04 -8.47
N CYS A 314 -13.84 3.92 -7.17
CA CYS A 314 -12.50 3.58 -6.66
C CYS A 314 -12.18 2.09 -6.74
N LEU A 315 -13.15 1.20 -7.03
CA LEU A 315 -12.83 -0.20 -7.30
C LEU A 315 -12.09 -0.33 -8.62
N SER A 316 -11.06 -1.17 -8.62
CA SER A 316 -10.34 -1.56 -9.83
C SER A 316 -10.92 -2.84 -10.44
N ILE A 317 -11.28 -3.80 -9.58
CA ILE A 317 -11.61 -5.18 -9.97
C ILE A 317 -12.35 -5.89 -8.84
N TYR A 318 -13.05 -6.98 -9.17
CA TYR A 318 -13.60 -7.92 -8.21
C TYR A 318 -12.80 -9.23 -8.19
N ALA A 319 -12.86 -9.94 -7.07
CA ALA A 319 -12.29 -11.27 -6.91
C ALA A 319 -13.15 -12.12 -5.96
N PRO A 320 -12.98 -13.46 -5.96
CA PRO A 320 -13.62 -14.35 -5.02
C PRO A 320 -13.40 -13.92 -3.57
N GLY A 321 -14.49 -13.64 -2.83
CA GLY A 321 -14.38 -13.09 -1.48
C GLY A 321 -15.35 -13.69 -0.46
N THR A 322 -16.21 -14.64 -0.86
CA THR A 322 -17.10 -15.32 0.09
C THR A 322 -16.66 -16.76 0.30
N GLN A 323 -16.69 -17.23 1.57
CA GLN A 323 -16.39 -18.61 1.92
C GLN A 323 -15.06 -19.13 1.36
N ILE A 324 -14.05 -18.26 1.38
CA ILE A 324 -12.71 -18.59 0.89
C ILE A 324 -12.00 -19.44 1.92
N ARG A 325 -11.59 -20.65 1.51
CA ARG A 325 -10.78 -21.56 2.33
C ARG A 325 -9.32 -21.20 2.20
N SER A 326 -8.64 -21.07 3.36
CA SER A 326 -7.21 -20.79 3.40
C SER A 326 -6.59 -21.24 4.72
N ALA A 327 -5.30 -20.97 4.93
CA ALA A 327 -4.55 -21.34 6.12
C ALA A 327 -5.20 -20.82 7.41
N ARG A 328 -5.27 -21.65 8.46
CA ARG A 328 -5.76 -21.30 9.79
C ARG A 328 -4.58 -21.18 10.75
N LEU A 329 -4.56 -20.14 11.54
CA LEU A 329 -3.58 -19.95 12.63
C LEU A 329 -3.50 -21.23 13.49
N GLY A 330 -2.29 -21.74 13.72
CA GLY A 330 -2.02 -22.95 14.46
C GLY A 330 -2.21 -24.25 13.65
N GLY A 331 -2.42 -24.15 12.34
CA GLY A 331 -2.49 -25.31 11.44
C GLY A 331 -3.87 -25.61 10.86
N GLY A 332 -3.88 -26.39 9.78
CA GLY A 332 -5.09 -26.73 9.04
C GLY A 332 -5.66 -25.56 8.25
N SER A 333 -6.96 -25.56 7.99
CA SER A 333 -7.61 -24.52 7.17
C SER A 333 -8.93 -24.04 7.80
N THR A 334 -9.36 -22.85 7.40
CA THR A 334 -10.68 -22.29 7.76
C THR A 334 -11.26 -21.54 6.57
N GLN A 335 -12.56 -21.23 6.64
CA GLN A 335 -13.24 -20.40 5.64
C GLN A 335 -13.60 -19.04 6.24
N LEU A 336 -13.27 -17.99 5.52
CA LEU A 336 -13.65 -16.62 5.85
C LEU A 336 -14.30 -15.96 4.62
N SER A 337 -15.05 -14.88 4.86
CA SER A 337 -15.62 -14.02 3.82
C SER A 337 -15.19 -12.58 4.05
N GLY A 338 -15.09 -11.80 2.98
CA GLY A 338 -14.70 -10.39 3.03
C GLY A 338 -13.97 -9.95 1.77
N THR A 339 -13.91 -8.66 1.53
CA THR A 339 -12.98 -8.07 0.56
C THR A 339 -11.51 -8.34 0.95
N SER A 340 -11.27 -8.61 2.23
CA SER A 340 -9.99 -9.11 2.77
C SER A 340 -9.57 -10.45 2.19
N MET A 341 -10.52 -11.29 1.74
CA MET A 341 -10.26 -12.58 1.09
C MET A 341 -10.22 -12.44 -0.44
N ALA A 342 -10.82 -11.39 -0.98
CA ALA A 342 -10.77 -11.06 -2.41
C ALA A 342 -9.41 -10.46 -2.79
N SER A 343 -8.92 -9.49 -2.05
CA SER A 343 -7.64 -8.79 -2.29
C SER A 343 -6.45 -9.74 -2.49
N PRO A 344 -6.23 -10.77 -1.65
CA PRO A 344 -5.09 -11.67 -1.82
C PRO A 344 -5.13 -12.52 -3.10
N HIS A 345 -6.28 -12.79 -3.70
CA HIS A 345 -6.35 -13.42 -5.03
C HIS A 345 -5.69 -12.53 -6.08
N VAL A 346 -6.02 -11.24 -6.07
CA VAL A 346 -5.44 -10.27 -7.02
C VAL A 346 -3.94 -10.05 -6.72
N ALA A 347 -3.53 -10.01 -5.45
CA ALA A 347 -2.12 -9.91 -5.08
C ALA A 347 -1.32 -11.14 -5.54
N GLY A 348 -1.92 -12.33 -5.48
CA GLY A 348 -1.34 -13.55 -6.01
C GLY A 348 -1.16 -13.51 -7.53
N VAL A 349 -2.17 -13.07 -8.28
CA VAL A 349 -2.07 -12.88 -9.74
C VAL A 349 -1.00 -11.84 -10.07
N ALA A 350 -0.93 -10.74 -9.32
CA ALA A 350 0.14 -9.74 -9.48
C ALA A 350 1.54 -10.36 -9.25
N ALA A 351 1.67 -11.28 -8.29
CA ALA A 351 2.92 -11.99 -8.03
C ALA A 351 3.27 -12.97 -9.16
N LEU A 352 2.29 -13.71 -9.72
CA LEU A 352 2.50 -14.56 -10.89
C LEU A 352 3.03 -13.73 -12.07
N TYR A 353 2.39 -12.61 -12.39
CA TYR A 353 2.84 -11.74 -13.49
C TYR A 353 4.25 -11.19 -13.25
N LYS A 354 4.56 -10.76 -12.02
CA LYS A 354 5.90 -10.27 -11.68
C LYS A 354 6.98 -11.34 -11.72
N ALA A 355 6.64 -12.61 -11.52
CA ALA A 355 7.60 -13.70 -11.68
C ALA A 355 8.09 -13.83 -13.13
N GLN A 356 7.22 -13.61 -14.10
CA GLN A 356 7.58 -13.59 -15.52
C GLN A 356 8.12 -12.23 -15.97
N ASN A 357 7.72 -11.13 -15.31
CA ASN A 357 8.06 -9.76 -15.65
C ASN A 357 8.62 -8.99 -14.44
N PRO A 358 9.81 -9.34 -13.92
CA PRO A 358 10.31 -8.85 -12.65
C PRO A 358 10.57 -7.33 -12.62
N SER A 359 10.84 -6.72 -13.77
CA SER A 359 11.05 -5.28 -13.92
C SER A 359 9.76 -4.47 -14.18
N ALA A 360 8.60 -5.13 -14.32
CA ALA A 360 7.35 -4.44 -14.60
C ALA A 360 7.01 -3.42 -13.50
N SER A 361 6.64 -2.20 -13.89
CA SER A 361 6.17 -1.18 -12.96
C SER A 361 4.81 -1.57 -12.37
N SER A 362 4.43 -0.98 -11.23
CA SER A 362 3.11 -1.21 -10.62
C SER A 362 1.97 -0.90 -11.61
N GLY A 363 2.10 0.17 -12.40
CA GLY A 363 1.12 0.52 -13.42
C GLY A 363 1.02 -0.53 -14.53
N ALA A 364 2.13 -1.12 -14.96
CA ALA A 364 2.13 -2.19 -15.95
C ALA A 364 1.45 -3.47 -15.41
N VAL A 365 1.75 -3.84 -14.15
CA VAL A 365 1.10 -4.97 -13.47
C VAL A 365 -0.40 -4.76 -13.36
N ALA A 366 -0.82 -3.58 -12.86
CA ALA A 366 -2.24 -3.24 -12.70
C ALA A 366 -2.97 -3.19 -14.05
N GLY A 367 -2.35 -2.59 -15.07
CA GLY A 367 -2.90 -2.53 -16.44
C GLY A 367 -3.12 -3.91 -17.03
N TRP A 368 -2.14 -4.80 -16.90
CA TRP A 368 -2.25 -6.18 -17.38
C TRP A 368 -3.38 -6.94 -16.65
N ILE A 369 -3.48 -6.85 -15.33
CA ILE A 369 -4.55 -7.51 -14.57
C ILE A 369 -5.94 -7.03 -15.03
N VAL A 370 -6.10 -5.72 -15.26
CA VAL A 370 -7.36 -5.15 -15.77
C VAL A 370 -7.65 -5.60 -17.21
N GLU A 371 -6.63 -5.71 -18.04
CA GLU A 371 -6.76 -6.17 -19.42
C GLU A 371 -7.20 -7.63 -19.49
N GLN A 372 -6.58 -8.51 -18.69
CA GLN A 372 -6.89 -9.94 -18.65
C GLN A 372 -8.16 -10.26 -17.87
N SER A 373 -8.74 -9.30 -17.13
CA SER A 373 -9.98 -9.53 -16.38
C SER A 373 -11.13 -9.95 -17.30
N VAL A 374 -11.98 -10.84 -16.79
CA VAL A 374 -13.25 -11.15 -17.48
C VAL A 374 -14.21 -10.00 -17.23
N LYS A 375 -14.73 -9.44 -18.31
CA LYS A 375 -15.59 -8.26 -18.29
C LYS A 375 -17.06 -8.67 -18.43
N ASP A 376 -17.93 -7.92 -17.76
CA ASP A 376 -19.39 -7.98 -17.89
C ASP A 376 -20.03 -9.35 -17.57
N VAL A 377 -19.32 -10.18 -16.75
CA VAL A 377 -19.82 -11.50 -16.31
C VAL A 377 -20.46 -11.45 -14.92
N LEU A 378 -20.22 -10.37 -14.16
CA LEU A 378 -20.70 -10.26 -12.79
C LEU A 378 -22.10 -9.64 -12.73
N THR A 379 -22.90 -10.09 -11.78
CA THR A 379 -24.09 -9.35 -11.34
C THR A 379 -23.64 -8.33 -10.31
N VAL A 380 -23.45 -7.09 -10.75
CA VAL A 380 -23.14 -5.93 -9.91
C VAL A 380 -24.32 -4.97 -9.90
N THR A 381 -24.68 -4.48 -8.75
CA THR A 381 -25.90 -3.65 -8.56
C THR A 381 -25.60 -2.16 -8.49
N LYS A 382 -24.31 -1.75 -8.52
CA LYS A 382 -23.86 -0.40 -8.23
C LYS A 382 -22.79 0.03 -9.26
N SER A 383 -22.47 1.32 -9.31
CA SER A 383 -21.58 1.94 -10.29
C SER A 383 -20.09 1.54 -10.10
N SER A 384 -19.83 0.24 -10.11
CA SER A 384 -18.47 -0.33 -10.05
C SER A 384 -18.07 -0.89 -11.41
N PRO A 385 -16.77 -0.94 -11.73
CA PRO A 385 -16.29 -1.64 -12.92
C PRO A 385 -16.67 -3.12 -12.87
N ASN A 386 -17.39 -3.64 -13.86
CA ASN A 386 -17.74 -5.06 -13.97
C ASN A 386 -16.55 -5.84 -14.55
N ARG A 387 -15.63 -6.22 -13.67
CA ARG A 387 -14.38 -6.92 -14.00
C ARG A 387 -14.07 -7.96 -12.95
N LEU A 388 -13.90 -9.21 -13.34
CA LEU A 388 -13.49 -10.29 -12.45
C LEU A 388 -12.03 -10.64 -12.73
N VAL A 389 -11.20 -10.74 -11.69
CA VAL A 389 -9.78 -11.10 -11.82
C VAL A 389 -9.62 -12.46 -12.50
N GLN A 390 -8.59 -12.57 -13.31
CA GLN A 390 -8.19 -13.82 -13.96
C GLN A 390 -6.68 -13.96 -14.01
N THR A 391 -6.19 -15.21 -14.04
CA THR A 391 -4.75 -15.52 -14.16
C THR A 391 -4.22 -15.22 -15.57
N GLY A 392 -5.08 -15.10 -16.57
CA GLY A 392 -4.69 -14.76 -17.95
C GLY A 392 -3.73 -15.76 -18.60
N GLY A 393 -3.72 -16.99 -18.14
CA GLY A 393 -2.85 -18.06 -18.65
C GLY A 393 -1.40 -18.01 -18.12
N LEU A 394 -1.13 -17.27 -17.01
CA LEU A 394 0.16 -17.27 -16.30
C LEU A 394 0.54 -18.63 -15.74
#